data_f1d9e589f40db05c0706595d18eb0a1e
#
_entry.id   f1d9e589f40db05c0706595d18eb0a1e
#
_cell.length_a   1.000
_cell.length_b   1.000
_cell.length_c   1.000
_cell.angle_alpha   90.00
_cell.angle_beta   90.00
_cell.angle_gamma   90.00
#
_symmetry.space_group_name_H-M   'P 1'
#
loop_
_entity.id
_entity.type
_entity.pdbx_description
1 polymer ?
#
loop_
_entity_poly.entity_id
_entity_poly.type
_entity_poly.pdbx_seq_one_letter_code
_entity_poly.pdbx_strand_id
1 'polypeptide(L)'
;SVKTRLGVARAEEFGEILNVYNKYPLCELTIHPRVMKQLYRGQADREAFAAYLPACTVPVCYNGDVTTVDDLRALEAAFPGLSGIMVGRGLIADPALLRKAVGGPAASREELRGYHDELYHGYTEAFGMASCAVSRMKAHWFYLIHLFKGADALEKPLRKAREGWEYETVVNQIFACWPK
;
A
#
# COMPACT_ATOMS: atom_id res chain seq x y z
N SER A 1 -0.01 -18.79 8.00
CA SER A 1 -0.29 -17.42 8.47
C SER A 1 -1.72 -17.01 8.12
N VAL A 2 -2.24 -16.00 8.83
CA VAL A 2 -3.56 -15.43 8.60
C VAL A 2 -3.44 -13.92 8.49
N LYS A 3 -4.13 -13.32 7.52
CA LYS A 3 -4.34 -11.86 7.45
C LYS A 3 -5.80 -11.55 7.72
N THR A 4 -6.07 -10.67 8.67
CA THR A 4 -7.42 -10.38 9.16
C THR A 4 -7.68 -8.89 9.34
N ARG A 5 -8.95 -8.54 9.51
CA ARG A 5 -9.44 -7.26 10.03
C ARG A 5 -10.02 -7.47 11.45
N LEU A 6 -10.38 -6.37 12.14
CA LEU A 6 -10.92 -6.44 13.50
C LEU A 6 -12.34 -7.04 13.56
N GLY A 7 -13.02 -7.17 12.44
CA GLY A 7 -14.37 -7.70 12.37
C GLY A 7 -15.11 -7.21 11.15
N VAL A 8 -16.40 -7.45 11.10
CA VAL A 8 -17.28 -7.04 9.99
C VAL A 8 -17.80 -5.63 10.20
N ALA A 9 -18.37 -5.31 11.35
CA ALA A 9 -19.03 -4.04 11.63
C ALA A 9 -18.42 -3.28 12.80
N ARG A 10 -17.87 -3.94 13.81
CA ARG A 10 -17.37 -3.34 15.04
C ARG A 10 -16.01 -3.96 15.42
N ALA A 11 -15.13 -3.16 16.01
CA ALA A 11 -13.78 -3.60 16.41
C ALA A 11 -13.82 -4.63 17.57
N GLU A 12 -14.87 -4.57 18.42
CA GLU A 12 -15.05 -5.48 19.54
C GLU A 12 -15.25 -6.95 19.11
N GLU A 13 -15.71 -7.17 17.86
CA GLU A 13 -15.83 -8.52 17.31
C GLU A 13 -14.48 -9.26 17.28
N PHE A 14 -13.37 -8.50 17.27
CA PHE A 14 -12.04 -9.08 17.20
C PHE A 14 -11.68 -9.94 18.42
N GLY A 15 -12.23 -9.67 19.59
CA GLY A 15 -12.00 -10.50 20.78
C GLY A 15 -12.39 -11.97 20.58
N GLU A 16 -13.56 -12.21 19.99
CA GLU A 16 -14.03 -13.57 19.67
C GLU A 16 -13.22 -14.20 18.54
N ILE A 17 -12.91 -13.41 17.51
CA ILE A 17 -12.09 -13.85 16.37
C ILE A 17 -10.68 -14.24 16.83
N LEU A 18 -10.06 -13.44 17.67
CA LEU A 18 -8.73 -13.69 18.22
C LEU A 18 -8.70 -14.95 19.09
N ASN A 19 -9.75 -15.17 19.90
CA ASN A 19 -9.89 -16.41 20.68
C ASN A 19 -9.91 -17.67 19.78
N VAL A 20 -10.41 -17.56 18.56
CA VAL A 20 -10.33 -18.67 17.58
C VAL A 20 -8.90 -18.80 17.07
N TYR A 21 -8.26 -17.73 16.62
CA TYR A 21 -6.90 -17.79 16.07
C TYR A 21 -5.89 -18.32 17.09
N ASN A 22 -6.00 -17.94 18.36
CA ASN A 22 -5.11 -18.40 19.42
C ASN A 22 -5.18 -19.93 19.69
N LYS A 23 -6.19 -20.64 19.15
CA LYS A 23 -6.29 -22.10 19.25
C LYS A 23 -5.46 -22.83 18.19
N TYR A 24 -4.92 -22.12 17.20
CA TYR A 24 -4.20 -22.74 16.09
C TYR A 24 -2.72 -22.34 16.09
N PRO A 25 -1.81 -23.23 15.68
CA PRO A 25 -0.38 -22.96 15.62
C PRO A 25 -0.04 -22.09 14.39
N LEU A 26 -0.47 -20.83 14.40
CA LEU A 26 -0.16 -19.88 13.33
C LEU A 26 1.30 -19.45 13.44
N CYS A 27 2.01 -19.42 12.33
CA CYS A 27 3.37 -18.84 12.28
C CYS A 27 3.34 -17.31 12.35
N GLU A 28 2.25 -16.67 11.93
CA GLU A 28 2.07 -15.23 11.99
C GLU A 28 0.60 -14.85 11.83
N LEU A 29 0.18 -13.81 12.55
CA LEU A 29 -1.12 -13.15 12.41
C LEU A 29 -0.93 -11.70 11.95
N THR A 30 -1.26 -11.39 10.69
CA THR A 30 -1.27 -10.02 10.20
C THR A 30 -2.62 -9.35 10.51
N ILE A 31 -2.60 -8.29 11.31
CA ILE A 31 -3.80 -7.56 11.72
C ILE A 31 -3.87 -6.21 11.00
N HIS A 32 -4.98 -5.99 10.26
CA HIS A 32 -5.35 -4.68 9.73
C HIS A 32 -6.44 -4.07 10.62
N PRO A 33 -6.10 -3.08 11.47
CA PRO A 33 -7.04 -2.57 12.47
C PRO A 33 -8.10 -1.64 11.86
N ARG A 34 -8.93 -2.22 11.06
CA ARG A 34 -10.17 -1.70 10.46
C ARG A 34 -11.21 -2.79 10.43
N VAL A 35 -12.49 -2.42 10.50
CA VAL A 35 -13.58 -3.36 10.23
C VAL A 35 -13.85 -3.48 8.72
N MET A 36 -14.51 -4.57 8.31
CA MET A 36 -14.77 -4.83 6.89
C MET A 36 -15.59 -3.71 6.24
N LYS A 37 -16.67 -3.26 6.90
CA LYS A 37 -17.56 -2.20 6.41
C LYS A 37 -16.89 -0.83 6.27
N GLN A 38 -15.80 -0.59 6.98
CA GLN A 38 -15.04 0.65 6.89
C GLN A 38 -14.29 0.77 5.55
N LEU A 39 -13.93 -0.36 4.92
CA LEU A 39 -13.06 -0.41 3.74
C LEU A 39 -11.73 0.33 4.02
N TYR A 40 -11.51 1.46 3.34
CA TYR A 40 -10.34 2.34 3.52
C TYR A 40 -10.72 3.74 4.03
N ARG A 41 -11.95 3.94 4.52
CA ARG A 41 -12.38 5.22 5.06
C ARG A 41 -11.77 5.47 6.43
N GLY A 42 -11.45 6.73 6.72
CA GLY A 42 -10.82 7.11 7.99
C GLY A 42 -9.44 6.48 8.16
N GLN A 43 -8.97 6.40 9.38
CA GLN A 43 -7.68 5.84 9.74
C GLN A 43 -7.78 4.42 10.30
N ALA A 44 -6.68 3.67 10.25
CA ALA A 44 -6.54 2.41 10.97
C ALA A 44 -6.56 2.67 12.48
N ASP A 45 -7.33 1.89 13.22
CA ASP A 45 -7.55 2.05 14.65
C ASP A 45 -6.38 1.46 15.46
N ARG A 46 -5.35 2.29 15.67
CA ARG A 46 -4.16 1.89 16.44
C ARG A 46 -4.47 1.63 17.92
N GLU A 47 -5.50 2.26 18.48
CA GLU A 47 -5.89 2.05 19.86
C GLU A 47 -6.52 0.66 20.04
N ALA A 48 -7.44 0.28 19.18
CA ALA A 48 -7.99 -1.07 19.17
C ALA A 48 -6.89 -2.13 18.92
N PHE A 49 -5.95 -1.86 18.02
CA PHE A 49 -4.81 -2.75 17.81
C PHE A 49 -3.99 -2.94 19.10
N ALA A 50 -3.63 -1.85 19.77
CA ALA A 50 -2.87 -1.87 21.01
C ALA A 50 -3.60 -2.65 22.11
N ALA A 51 -4.93 -2.51 22.18
CA ALA A 51 -5.75 -3.22 23.18
C ALA A 51 -5.74 -4.74 23.00
N TYR A 52 -5.71 -5.22 21.75
CA TYR A 52 -5.73 -6.66 21.47
C TYR A 52 -4.34 -7.30 21.37
N LEU A 53 -3.29 -6.53 21.10
CA LEU A 53 -1.94 -7.05 20.91
C LEU A 53 -1.45 -7.94 22.08
N PRO A 54 -1.65 -7.58 23.36
CA PRO A 54 -1.21 -8.42 24.49
C PRO A 54 -1.91 -9.78 24.58
N ALA A 55 -3.08 -9.92 23.98
CA ALA A 55 -3.84 -11.17 23.98
C ALA A 55 -3.46 -12.11 22.81
N CYS A 56 -2.61 -11.68 21.88
CA CYS A 56 -2.13 -12.51 20.80
C CYS A 56 -1.08 -13.50 21.30
N THR A 57 -1.26 -14.79 21.02
CA THR A 57 -0.32 -15.87 21.45
C THR A 57 0.68 -16.25 20.35
N VAL A 58 0.56 -15.62 19.19
CA VAL A 58 1.39 -15.87 18.00
C VAL A 58 2.08 -14.57 17.55
N PRO A 59 3.17 -14.65 16.78
CA PRO A 59 3.83 -13.47 16.22
C PRO A 59 2.84 -12.59 15.44
N VAL A 60 2.86 -11.28 15.67
CA VAL A 60 1.92 -10.33 15.06
C VAL A 60 2.62 -9.40 14.09
N CYS A 61 2.07 -9.30 12.89
CA CYS A 61 2.43 -8.31 11.88
C CYS A 61 1.35 -7.23 11.81
N TYR A 62 1.75 -5.95 11.89
CA TYR A 62 0.82 -4.83 11.71
C TYR A 62 0.61 -4.53 10.23
N ASN A 63 -0.62 -4.20 9.82
CA ASN A 63 -0.91 -3.68 8.49
C ASN A 63 -1.90 -2.51 8.59
N GLY A 64 -1.59 -1.36 8.00
CA GLY A 64 -2.52 -0.23 7.90
C GLY A 64 -1.83 1.13 7.88
N ASP A 65 -2.22 1.96 6.90
CA ASP A 65 -1.88 3.38 6.76
C ASP A 65 -0.39 3.74 6.94
N VAL A 66 0.48 2.88 6.41
CA VAL A 66 1.92 3.14 6.35
C VAL A 66 2.24 3.67 4.96
N THR A 67 2.57 4.95 4.88
CA THR A 67 2.81 5.66 3.61
C THR A 67 4.11 6.45 3.61
N THR A 68 4.71 6.69 4.78
CA THR A 68 5.94 7.44 4.97
C THR A 68 6.94 6.68 5.84
N VAL A 69 8.21 7.10 5.81
CA VAL A 69 9.25 6.59 6.72
C VAL A 69 8.89 6.90 8.18
N ASP A 70 8.29 8.05 8.43
CA ASP A 70 7.89 8.45 9.79
C ASP A 70 6.75 7.57 10.32
N ASP A 71 5.81 7.12 9.45
CA ASP A 71 4.80 6.13 9.85
C ASP A 71 5.44 4.82 10.30
N LEU A 72 6.46 4.33 9.57
CA LEU A 72 7.21 3.12 9.93
C LEU A 72 7.87 3.28 11.28
N ARG A 73 8.65 4.35 11.47
CA ARG A 73 9.36 4.63 12.73
C ARG A 73 8.41 4.79 13.90
N ALA A 74 7.29 5.46 13.69
CA ALA A 74 6.28 5.64 14.74
C ALA A 74 5.66 4.30 15.16
N LEU A 75 5.42 3.37 14.23
CA LEU A 75 4.92 2.03 14.53
C LEU A 75 5.96 1.17 15.24
N GLU A 76 7.21 1.18 14.79
CA GLU A 76 8.31 0.47 15.44
C GLU A 76 8.52 0.93 16.88
N ALA A 77 8.46 2.25 17.09
CA ALA A 77 8.58 2.82 18.45
C ALA A 77 7.37 2.48 19.34
N ALA A 78 6.16 2.52 18.79
CA ALA A 78 4.93 2.23 19.53
C ALA A 78 4.76 0.73 19.86
N PHE A 79 5.22 -0.16 18.98
CA PHE A 79 5.02 -1.61 19.07
C PHE A 79 6.31 -2.39 18.79
N PRO A 80 7.32 -2.32 19.68
CA PRO A 80 8.64 -2.92 19.44
C PRO A 80 8.66 -4.45 19.37
N GLY A 81 7.54 -5.10 19.75
CA GLY A 81 7.40 -6.57 19.75
C GLY A 81 6.74 -7.14 18.50
N LEU A 82 6.49 -6.34 17.46
CA LEU A 82 5.93 -6.85 16.20
C LEU A 82 6.91 -7.76 15.47
N SER A 83 6.38 -8.83 14.85
CA SER A 83 7.16 -9.66 13.91
C SER A 83 7.46 -8.93 12.59
N GLY A 84 6.65 -7.93 12.24
CA GLY A 84 6.83 -7.14 11.04
C GLY A 84 5.75 -6.08 10.84
N ILE A 85 5.94 -5.26 9.82
CA ILE A 85 4.98 -4.27 9.34
C ILE A 85 4.71 -4.53 7.85
N MET A 86 3.47 -4.87 7.54
CA MET A 86 3.04 -5.09 6.15
C MET A 86 2.63 -3.76 5.50
N VAL A 87 3.39 -3.35 4.50
CA VAL A 87 3.12 -2.14 3.73
C VAL A 87 2.43 -2.50 2.41
N GLY A 88 1.34 -1.82 2.08
CA GLY A 88 0.62 -1.99 0.81
C GLY A 88 0.70 -0.74 -0.05
N ARG A 89 -0.30 0.11 0.07
CA ARG A 89 -0.43 1.34 -0.75
C ARG A 89 0.77 2.27 -0.68
N GLY A 90 1.47 2.32 0.45
CA GLY A 90 2.68 3.11 0.60
C GLY A 90 3.79 2.72 -0.38
N LEU A 91 3.96 1.42 -0.68
CA LEU A 91 4.95 0.97 -1.67
C LEU A 91 4.52 1.23 -3.12
N ILE A 92 3.21 1.33 -3.38
CA ILE A 92 2.71 1.77 -4.69
C ILE A 92 2.93 3.27 -4.84
N ALA A 93 2.70 4.04 -3.77
CA ALA A 93 2.91 5.48 -3.76
C ALA A 93 4.38 5.88 -3.84
N ASP A 94 5.25 5.10 -3.18
CA ASP A 94 6.70 5.30 -3.17
C ASP A 94 7.42 3.94 -3.18
N PRO A 95 7.83 3.44 -4.35
CA PRO A 95 8.57 2.17 -4.45
C PRO A 95 9.89 2.14 -3.68
N ALA A 96 10.49 3.30 -3.38
CA ALA A 96 11.70 3.42 -2.58
C ALA A 96 11.45 3.57 -1.07
N LEU A 97 10.21 3.49 -0.59
CA LEU A 97 9.86 3.74 0.80
C LEU A 97 10.72 2.93 1.79
N LEU A 98 10.86 1.62 1.59
CA LEU A 98 11.66 0.78 2.49
C LEU A 98 13.15 1.08 2.39
N ARG A 99 13.66 1.37 1.19
CA ARG A 99 15.06 1.82 1.00
C ARG A 99 15.32 3.11 1.78
N LYS A 100 14.39 4.06 1.74
CA LYS A 100 14.47 5.32 2.51
C LYS A 100 14.41 5.08 4.02
N ALA A 101 13.62 4.10 4.47
CA ALA A 101 13.52 3.77 5.89
C ALA A 101 14.87 3.30 6.48
N VAL A 102 15.71 2.63 5.70
CA VAL A 102 17.06 2.20 6.09
C VAL A 102 18.15 3.22 5.72
N GLY A 103 17.78 4.47 5.39
CA GLY A 103 18.73 5.55 5.12
C GLY A 103 19.24 5.63 3.68
N GLY A 104 18.66 4.83 2.76
CA GLY A 104 19.00 4.90 1.34
C GLY A 104 18.33 6.06 0.61
N PRO A 105 18.71 6.35 -0.65
CA PRO A 105 18.18 7.45 -1.43
C PRO A 105 16.75 7.21 -1.89
N ALA A 106 16.04 8.31 -2.22
CA ALA A 106 14.78 8.25 -2.98
C ALA A 106 14.99 7.60 -4.35
N ALA A 107 13.91 7.13 -4.97
CA ALA A 107 13.99 6.63 -6.33
C ALA A 107 14.35 7.76 -7.31
N SER A 108 15.25 7.46 -8.25
CA SER A 108 15.53 8.37 -9.36
C SER A 108 14.39 8.35 -10.38
N ARG A 109 14.39 9.32 -11.30
CA ARG A 109 13.41 9.35 -12.40
C ARG A 109 13.55 8.09 -13.28
N GLU A 110 14.77 7.67 -13.54
CA GLU A 110 15.09 6.50 -14.36
C GLU A 110 14.61 5.21 -13.70
N GLU A 111 14.80 5.08 -12.38
CA GLU A 111 14.27 3.94 -11.62
C GLU A 111 12.74 3.89 -11.66
N LEU A 112 12.07 5.03 -11.43
CA LEU A 112 10.61 5.11 -11.50
C LEU A 112 10.08 4.83 -12.91
N ARG A 113 10.81 5.29 -13.93
CA ARG A 113 10.47 4.99 -15.33
C ARG A 113 10.61 3.51 -15.63
N GLY A 114 11.71 2.89 -15.25
CA GLY A 114 11.94 1.45 -15.39
C GLY A 114 10.87 0.62 -14.68
N TYR A 115 10.54 0.97 -13.43
CA TYR A 115 9.45 0.34 -12.67
C TYR A 115 8.09 0.44 -13.40
N HIS A 116 7.76 1.63 -13.91
CA HIS A 116 6.53 1.85 -14.68
C HIS A 116 6.50 1.00 -15.95
N ASP A 117 7.58 1.04 -16.74
CA ASP A 117 7.63 0.38 -18.04
C ASP A 117 7.57 -1.15 -17.90
N GLU A 118 8.26 -1.71 -16.89
CA GLU A 118 8.20 -3.14 -16.58
C GLU A 118 6.77 -3.58 -16.21
N LEU A 119 6.08 -2.82 -15.35
CA LEU A 119 4.69 -3.11 -14.99
C LEU A 119 3.75 -3.00 -16.19
N TYR A 120 3.88 -1.94 -16.98
CA TYR A 120 3.02 -1.71 -18.14
C TYR A 120 3.18 -2.80 -19.18
N HIS A 121 4.44 -3.17 -19.47
CA HIS A 121 4.78 -4.27 -20.36
C HIS A 121 4.22 -5.61 -19.85
N GLY A 122 4.48 -5.94 -18.59
CA GLY A 122 3.99 -7.18 -17.98
C GLY A 122 2.46 -7.29 -18.00
N TYR A 123 1.74 -6.19 -17.74
CA TYR A 123 0.27 -6.18 -17.86
C TYR A 123 -0.17 -6.31 -19.32
N THR A 124 0.54 -5.69 -20.27
CA THR A 124 0.19 -5.80 -21.70
C THR A 124 0.35 -7.24 -22.19
N GLU A 125 1.44 -7.91 -21.79
CA GLU A 125 1.64 -9.33 -22.09
C GLU A 125 0.59 -10.22 -21.45
N ALA A 126 0.34 -10.03 -20.14
CA ALA A 126 -0.58 -10.86 -19.38
C ALA A 126 -2.03 -10.77 -19.85
N PHE A 127 -2.46 -9.60 -20.29
CA PHE A 127 -3.85 -9.37 -20.75
C PHE A 127 -4.01 -9.40 -22.29
N GLY A 128 -2.93 -9.39 -23.03
CA GLY A 128 -2.94 -9.39 -24.50
C GLY A 128 -3.52 -8.12 -25.15
N MET A 129 -3.89 -7.08 -24.34
CA MET A 129 -4.48 -5.82 -24.83
C MET A 129 -3.99 -4.64 -24.01
N ALA A 130 -3.49 -3.61 -24.71
CA ALA A 130 -2.99 -2.39 -24.09
C ALA A 130 -4.06 -1.65 -23.26
N SER A 131 -5.32 -1.63 -23.68
CA SER A 131 -6.42 -1.00 -22.93
C SER A 131 -6.67 -1.63 -21.54
N CYS A 132 -6.50 -2.94 -21.43
CA CYS A 132 -6.56 -3.65 -20.15
C CYS A 132 -5.38 -3.27 -19.25
N ALA A 133 -4.17 -3.22 -19.81
CA ALA A 133 -2.98 -2.76 -19.10
C ALA A 133 -3.15 -1.32 -18.61
N VAL A 134 -3.61 -0.39 -19.48
CA VAL A 134 -3.92 1.00 -19.12
C VAL A 134 -4.87 1.07 -17.92
N SER A 135 -5.92 0.26 -17.91
CA SER A 135 -6.88 0.23 -16.80
C SER A 135 -6.22 -0.17 -15.47
N ARG A 136 -5.28 -1.11 -15.49
CA ARG A 136 -4.52 -1.54 -14.30
C ARG A 136 -3.51 -0.48 -13.87
N MET A 137 -2.77 0.07 -14.82
CA MET A 137 -1.78 1.12 -14.52
C MET A 137 -2.38 2.38 -13.90
N LYS A 138 -3.61 2.75 -14.25
CA LYS A 138 -4.31 3.86 -13.60
C LYS A 138 -4.50 3.64 -12.09
N ALA A 139 -4.69 2.41 -11.63
CA ALA A 139 -4.79 2.11 -10.21
C ALA A 139 -3.44 2.34 -9.49
N HIS A 140 -2.31 2.09 -10.15
CA HIS A 140 -0.98 2.42 -9.62
C HIS A 140 -0.74 3.93 -9.63
N TRP A 141 -1.07 4.59 -10.73
CA TRP A 141 -0.90 6.04 -10.86
C TRP A 141 -1.73 6.85 -9.87
N PHE A 142 -2.87 6.34 -9.42
CA PHE A 142 -3.66 6.97 -8.37
C PHE A 142 -2.83 7.27 -7.10
N TYR A 143 -1.81 6.48 -6.84
CA TYR A 143 -0.88 6.68 -5.72
C TYR A 143 0.46 7.27 -6.17
N LEU A 144 1.03 6.78 -7.25
CA LEU A 144 2.38 7.10 -7.69
C LEU A 144 2.54 8.54 -8.17
N ILE A 145 1.49 9.14 -8.77
CA ILE A 145 1.52 10.48 -9.34
C ILE A 145 1.96 11.55 -8.32
N HIS A 146 1.64 11.33 -7.05
CA HIS A 146 1.98 12.26 -5.98
C HIS A 146 3.48 12.35 -5.66
N LEU A 147 4.31 11.48 -6.21
CA LEU A 147 5.77 11.63 -6.19
C LEU A 147 6.27 12.72 -7.17
N PHE A 148 5.47 13.14 -8.12
CA PHE A 148 5.87 14.08 -9.17
C PHE A 148 5.34 15.47 -8.87
N LYS A 149 6.26 16.42 -8.69
CA LYS A 149 5.91 17.81 -8.40
C LYS A 149 5.25 18.46 -9.62
N GLY A 150 4.03 18.98 -9.45
CA GLY A 150 3.29 19.66 -10.51
C GLY A 150 2.52 18.73 -11.45
N ALA A 151 2.49 17.42 -11.19
CA ALA A 151 1.74 16.45 -12.00
C ALA A 151 0.24 16.38 -11.66
N ASP A 152 -0.23 17.09 -10.62
CA ASP A 152 -1.64 17.02 -10.18
C ASP A 152 -2.63 17.38 -11.30
N ALA A 153 -2.27 18.31 -12.20
CA ALA A 153 -3.08 18.67 -13.36
C ALA A 153 -3.24 17.52 -14.37
N LEU A 154 -2.34 16.52 -14.33
CA LEU A 154 -2.34 15.37 -15.23
C LEU A 154 -3.18 14.19 -14.73
N GLU A 155 -3.67 14.21 -13.49
CA GLU A 155 -4.56 13.16 -12.96
C GLU A 155 -5.82 12.97 -13.82
N LYS A 156 -6.46 14.08 -14.20
CA LYS A 156 -7.71 14.03 -14.98
C LYS A 156 -7.48 13.52 -16.40
N PRO A 157 -6.49 14.01 -17.17
CA PRO A 157 -6.08 13.41 -18.44
C PRO A 157 -5.76 11.92 -18.32
N LEU A 158 -4.95 11.53 -17.36
CA LEU A 158 -4.56 10.14 -17.12
C LEU A 158 -5.78 9.23 -16.86
N ARG A 159 -6.70 9.67 -16.02
CA ARG A 159 -7.93 8.93 -15.71
C ARG A 159 -8.82 8.74 -16.96
N LYS A 160 -8.81 9.70 -17.90
CA LYS A 160 -9.60 9.66 -19.12
C LYS A 160 -8.99 8.84 -20.25
N ALA A 161 -7.66 8.69 -20.28
CA ALA A 161 -6.98 7.92 -21.33
C ALA A 161 -7.56 6.50 -21.41
N ARG A 162 -7.83 6.01 -22.59
CA ARG A 162 -8.39 4.66 -22.85
C ARG A 162 -7.45 3.82 -23.69
N GLU A 163 -6.86 4.43 -24.71
CA GLU A 163 -5.94 3.80 -25.62
C GLU A 163 -4.48 3.91 -25.12
N GLY A 164 -3.62 2.96 -25.52
CA GLY A 164 -2.22 2.94 -25.10
C GLY A 164 -1.49 4.25 -25.43
N TRP A 165 -1.68 4.79 -26.63
CA TRP A 165 -1.00 6.02 -27.06
C TRP A 165 -1.44 7.26 -26.25
N GLU A 166 -2.74 7.35 -25.87
CA GLU A 166 -3.22 8.44 -25.00
C GLU A 166 -2.57 8.35 -23.62
N TYR A 167 -2.52 7.14 -23.08
CA TYR A 167 -1.91 6.86 -21.80
C TYR A 167 -0.41 7.22 -21.80
N GLU A 168 0.34 6.71 -22.76
CA GLU A 168 1.77 6.97 -22.88
C GLU A 168 2.09 8.45 -23.06
N THR A 169 1.26 9.19 -23.80
CA THR A 169 1.39 10.65 -23.95
C THR A 169 1.31 11.34 -22.58
N VAL A 170 0.31 11.01 -21.76
CA VAL A 170 0.15 11.60 -20.43
C VAL A 170 1.27 11.17 -19.49
N VAL A 171 1.67 9.90 -19.52
CA VAL A 171 2.77 9.37 -18.72
C VAL A 171 4.08 10.09 -19.03
N ASN A 172 4.38 10.33 -20.29
CA ASN A 172 5.57 11.09 -20.68
C ASN A 172 5.55 12.53 -20.14
N GLN A 173 4.38 13.16 -20.09
CA GLN A 173 4.22 14.47 -19.45
C GLN A 173 4.46 14.41 -17.92
N ILE A 174 3.95 13.35 -17.25
CA ILE A 174 4.20 13.16 -15.81
C ILE A 174 5.70 12.98 -15.55
N PHE A 175 6.38 12.14 -16.33
CA PHE A 175 7.83 11.96 -16.19
C PHE A 175 8.66 13.18 -16.61
N ALA A 176 8.10 14.14 -17.33
CA ALA A 176 8.72 15.44 -17.55
C ALA A 176 8.66 16.34 -16.30
N CYS A 177 7.72 16.11 -15.39
CA CYS A 177 7.70 16.74 -14.07
C CYS A 177 8.83 16.17 -13.19
N TRP A 178 9.34 17.00 -12.29
CA TRP A 178 10.43 16.55 -11.41
C TRP A 178 9.88 15.73 -10.23
N PRO A 179 10.50 14.59 -9.83
CA PRO A 179 10.15 13.91 -8.59
C PRO A 179 10.32 14.83 -7.37
N LYS A 180 9.46 14.66 -6.36
CA LYS A 180 9.51 15.42 -5.10
C LYS A 180 10.63 14.93 -4.20
#